data_55aa7ed652155bb18b2f5e37c0e336e7
#
_entry.id   55aa7ed652155bb18b2f5e37c0e336e7
#
_cell.length_a   1.000
_cell.length_b   1.000
_cell.length_c   1.000
_cell.angle_alpha   90.00
_cell.angle_beta   90.00
_cell.angle_gamma   90.00
#
_symmetry.space_group_name_H-M   'P 1'
#
loop_
_entity.id
_entity.type
_entity.pdbx_description
1 polymer ?
#
loop_
_entity_poly.entity_id
_entity_poly.type
_entity_poly.pdbx_seq_one_letter_code
_entity_poly.pdbx_strand_id
1 'polypeptide(L)'
;MTPSYCLSSTRNRAFFLHNTHLYLPKYRSLLFPNETQLLKRESLPLKPQLLSPKPCFPTLRPKNSKFTHPFASISSFAEAEGEEEHKEEIKVNEHRHKVVKTKEGDEDDLPGMAQAFHISSSTASAISICIAFMALSLPLFMKSLGQGLSLKTKMLSYATLLSGFYMAWNIGANDVANAMGTSVGSGALTLRQAVLTAAVLEFSGALLMGTHVTSTMQKGILVANIFQGKDTLLFAGLLSSLAAAGTWLQVASYYGWPVSTTHCIVGSMVGFGLAYGGVGAVFWSSLARVISSWVISPLMGALVSFLVYKFIRRFVYSAPNPGQAAAAAAPVAVFAGVTGISFAAFPLSKSFPLALTQALALGTAGAVLVNRIIRKQLGHLLLQPTASQAQLKEGTVPNKNIGFLSDIAGPKGTQLEIVYGVFGYMQVLSACFMSFAHGGNDVSNAIGPLAAALSILHGGASGTEIVIPIDVLAWGGFGIVAGLTIWGYRVIATIGKKITELTPTRGFAAEFAAASVVLFASKLGLPISATHTLVGAVMGVGFARGLNNVRRETVKEIVISWAVTIPVGAILSVLYTWIFTKLLSYIL
;
A
#
# COMPACT_ATOMS: atom_id res chain seq x y z
N MET A 1 -39.01 -28.08 -15.48
CA MET A 1 -38.93 -27.16 -14.33
C MET A 1 -37.55 -26.54 -14.37
N THR A 2 -37.50 -25.25 -14.55
CA THR A 2 -36.37 -24.44 -15.00
C THR A 2 -35.41 -24.09 -13.85
N PRO A 3 -34.11 -23.98 -14.09
CA PRO A 3 -33.13 -23.65 -13.06
C PRO A 3 -33.04 -22.13 -12.87
N SER A 4 -33.81 -21.59 -11.92
CA SER A 4 -33.87 -20.13 -11.65
C SER A 4 -32.84 -19.61 -10.66
N TYR A 5 -31.98 -20.45 -10.11
CA TYR A 5 -31.09 -20.07 -9.01
C TYR A 5 -29.66 -19.63 -9.42
N CYS A 6 -29.27 -19.85 -10.65
CA CYS A 6 -27.93 -19.47 -11.12
C CYS A 6 -27.84 -18.02 -11.60
N LEU A 7 -28.95 -17.41 -11.98
CA LEU A 7 -29.01 -16.04 -12.52
C LEU A 7 -28.96 -14.94 -11.46
N SER A 8 -29.37 -15.19 -10.23
CA SER A 8 -29.38 -14.16 -9.19
C SER A 8 -27.98 -13.86 -8.61
N SER A 9 -27.13 -14.87 -8.53
CA SER A 9 -25.75 -14.71 -8.04
C SER A 9 -24.83 -14.04 -9.06
N THR A 10 -25.00 -14.36 -10.35
CA THR A 10 -24.24 -13.71 -11.43
C THR A 10 -24.71 -12.29 -11.69
N ARG A 11 -26.00 -12.01 -11.51
CA ARG A 11 -26.55 -10.66 -11.68
C ARG A 11 -26.06 -9.70 -10.59
N ASN A 12 -25.93 -10.15 -9.35
CA ASN A 12 -25.39 -9.34 -8.27
C ASN A 12 -23.88 -9.07 -8.43
N ARG A 13 -23.10 -10.02 -8.99
CA ARG A 13 -21.68 -9.80 -9.31
C ARG A 13 -21.48 -8.87 -10.51
N ALA A 14 -22.30 -9.01 -11.54
CA ALA A 14 -22.27 -8.12 -12.70
C ALA A 14 -22.70 -6.69 -12.30
N PHE A 15 -23.69 -6.56 -11.41
CA PHE A 15 -24.18 -5.29 -10.92
C PHE A 15 -23.12 -4.56 -10.05
N PHE A 16 -22.39 -5.30 -9.21
CA PHE A 16 -21.31 -4.73 -8.39
C PHE A 16 -20.13 -4.22 -9.24
N LEU A 17 -19.76 -4.97 -10.29
CA LEU A 17 -18.75 -4.54 -11.28
C LEU A 17 -19.26 -3.37 -12.13
N HIS A 18 -20.56 -3.36 -12.45
CA HIS A 18 -21.15 -2.27 -13.21
C HIS A 18 -21.23 -0.98 -12.39
N ASN A 19 -21.53 -1.08 -11.11
CA ASN A 19 -21.54 0.09 -10.21
C ASN A 19 -20.15 0.68 -9.98
N THR A 20 -19.11 -0.12 -9.86
CA THR A 20 -17.74 0.41 -9.80
C THR A 20 -17.36 1.13 -11.11
N HIS A 21 -17.82 0.65 -12.27
CA HIS A 21 -17.63 1.35 -13.54
C HIS A 21 -18.43 2.65 -13.66
N LEU A 22 -19.60 2.77 -13.04
CA LEU A 22 -20.38 4.00 -13.03
C LEU A 22 -19.70 5.14 -12.26
N TYR A 23 -18.89 4.83 -11.27
CA TYR A 23 -18.14 5.85 -10.53
C TYR A 23 -16.82 6.25 -11.21
N LEU A 24 -16.13 5.31 -11.84
CA LEU A 24 -14.81 5.51 -12.42
C LEU A 24 -14.79 6.37 -13.69
N PRO A 25 -15.71 6.26 -14.67
CA PRO A 25 -15.67 7.08 -15.87
C PRO A 25 -15.88 8.58 -15.60
N LYS A 26 -16.70 8.91 -14.61
CA LYS A 26 -16.94 10.32 -14.24
C LYS A 26 -15.78 10.95 -13.47
N TYR A 27 -15.06 10.14 -12.69
CA TYR A 27 -13.83 10.55 -12.02
C TYR A 27 -12.69 10.74 -13.02
N ARG A 28 -12.66 9.90 -14.08
CA ARG A 28 -11.71 10.00 -15.20
C ARG A 28 -11.77 11.35 -15.91
N SER A 29 -12.96 11.88 -16.12
CA SER A 29 -13.14 13.19 -16.78
C SER A 29 -12.68 14.37 -15.93
N LEU A 30 -12.58 14.21 -14.61
CA LEU A 30 -12.09 15.23 -13.69
C LEU A 30 -10.57 15.26 -13.56
N LEU A 31 -9.91 14.10 -13.74
CA LEU A 31 -8.45 13.97 -13.61
C LEU A 31 -7.74 13.93 -14.98
N PHE A 32 -8.44 13.51 -16.06
CA PHE A 32 -7.84 13.31 -17.38
C PHE A 32 -8.84 13.69 -18.50
N PRO A 33 -8.86 14.98 -18.96
CA PRO A 33 -9.89 15.48 -19.89
C PRO A 33 -9.87 14.92 -21.31
N ASN A 34 -8.83 14.22 -21.79
CA ASN A 34 -8.58 14.05 -23.22
C ASN A 34 -8.78 12.64 -23.82
N GLU A 35 -9.29 11.66 -23.12
CA GLU A 35 -9.45 10.31 -23.71
C GLU A 35 -10.86 9.99 -24.27
N THR A 36 -11.81 10.91 -24.23
CA THR A 36 -13.19 10.62 -24.63
C THR A 36 -13.57 10.96 -26.09
N GLN A 37 -12.62 11.41 -26.93
CA GLN A 37 -12.94 11.81 -28.32
C GLN A 37 -12.69 10.77 -29.41
N LEU A 38 -12.28 9.53 -29.11
CA LEU A 38 -11.91 8.52 -30.13
C LEU A 38 -12.97 7.44 -30.40
N LEU A 39 -14.19 7.56 -29.92
CA LEU A 39 -15.25 6.57 -30.16
C LEU A 39 -16.54 7.17 -30.77
N LYS A 40 -16.38 7.98 -31.80
CA LYS A 40 -17.49 8.31 -32.70
C LYS A 40 -17.01 8.19 -34.14
N ARG A 41 -17.12 7.00 -34.72
CA ARG A 41 -17.46 6.76 -36.13
C ARG A 41 -17.72 5.28 -36.39
N GLU A 42 -18.81 5.09 -37.14
CA GLU A 42 -19.24 3.96 -37.93
C GLU A 42 -20.14 2.90 -37.25
N SER A 43 -21.42 3.16 -37.49
CA SER A 43 -22.52 2.21 -37.45
C SER A 43 -22.60 1.46 -38.77
N LEU A 44 -22.31 0.16 -38.79
CA LEU A 44 -22.75 -0.76 -39.84
C LEU A 44 -23.39 -1.99 -39.17
N PRO A 45 -24.48 -2.53 -39.73
CA PRO A 45 -25.26 -3.57 -39.07
C PRO A 45 -24.62 -4.94 -39.28
N LEU A 46 -24.23 -5.63 -38.20
CA LEU A 46 -23.83 -7.02 -38.23
C LEU A 46 -24.85 -7.93 -37.52
N LYS A 47 -25.21 -8.99 -38.22
CA LYS A 47 -26.13 -10.06 -37.81
C LYS A 47 -25.71 -10.67 -36.46
N PRO A 48 -26.66 -11.16 -35.65
CA PRO A 48 -26.33 -11.80 -34.38
C PRO A 48 -25.72 -13.20 -34.63
N GLN A 49 -24.43 -13.34 -34.33
CA GLN A 49 -23.83 -14.66 -34.08
C GLN A 49 -23.86 -14.94 -32.59
N LEU A 50 -24.43 -16.09 -32.23
CA LEU A 50 -24.41 -16.66 -30.89
C LEU A 50 -22.95 -16.84 -30.44
N LEU A 51 -22.49 -16.03 -29.49
CA LEU A 51 -21.24 -16.24 -28.78
C LEU A 51 -21.52 -17.00 -27.49
N SER A 52 -20.97 -18.20 -27.42
CA SER A 52 -20.88 -19.02 -26.21
C SER A 52 -20.14 -18.27 -25.09
N PRO A 53 -20.51 -18.41 -23.81
CA PRO A 53 -19.83 -17.75 -22.70
C PRO A 53 -18.41 -18.32 -22.56
N LYS A 54 -17.41 -17.45 -22.61
CA LYS A 54 -16.03 -17.79 -22.24
C LYS A 54 -15.92 -17.99 -20.74
N PRO A 55 -15.15 -18.96 -20.26
CA PRO A 55 -15.06 -19.30 -18.86
C PRO A 55 -14.36 -18.21 -18.05
N CYS A 56 -14.86 -17.98 -16.84
CA CYS A 56 -14.23 -17.20 -15.79
C CYS A 56 -12.85 -17.77 -15.44
N PHE A 57 -11.96 -16.89 -14.99
CA PHE A 57 -10.59 -17.13 -14.58
C PHE A 57 -10.33 -18.51 -13.97
N PRO A 58 -9.26 -19.22 -14.40
CA PRO A 58 -8.91 -20.50 -13.82
C PRO A 58 -8.47 -20.36 -12.36
N THR A 59 -9.09 -21.15 -11.49
CA THR A 59 -8.65 -21.38 -10.12
C THR A 59 -7.42 -22.28 -10.14
N LEU A 60 -6.31 -21.80 -9.62
CA LEU A 60 -5.07 -22.56 -9.48
C LEU A 60 -5.26 -23.69 -8.46
N ARG A 61 -5.30 -24.94 -8.91
CA ARG A 61 -5.11 -26.13 -8.06
C ARG A 61 -3.63 -26.50 -8.03
N PRO A 62 -2.99 -26.62 -6.88
CA PRO A 62 -1.62 -27.11 -6.82
C PRO A 62 -1.58 -28.64 -7.00
N LYS A 63 -0.79 -29.10 -7.98
CA LYS A 63 -0.36 -30.50 -8.05
C LYS A 63 0.76 -30.74 -7.02
N ASN A 64 0.63 -31.85 -6.29
CA ASN A 64 1.53 -32.36 -5.26
C ASN A 64 3.02 -32.10 -5.52
N SER A 65 3.63 -31.16 -4.82
CA SER A 65 5.04 -31.14 -4.54
C SER A 65 5.25 -31.25 -3.03
N LYS A 66 6.14 -32.15 -2.60
CA LYS A 66 6.43 -32.50 -1.21
C LYS A 66 7.27 -31.42 -0.47
N PHE A 67 7.12 -30.15 -0.81
CA PHE A 67 7.68 -29.03 -0.06
C PHE A 67 6.54 -28.12 0.38
N THR A 68 6.09 -28.31 1.61
CA THR A 68 5.18 -27.38 2.27
C THR A 68 5.96 -26.10 2.60
N HIS A 69 5.86 -25.09 1.76
CA HIS A 69 6.27 -23.73 2.10
C HIS A 69 5.34 -23.19 3.18
N PRO A 70 5.85 -22.58 4.26
CA PRO A 70 5.02 -22.03 5.34
C PRO A 70 4.07 -20.90 4.90
N PHE A 71 4.14 -20.46 3.65
CA PHE A 71 3.32 -19.39 3.08
C PHE A 71 2.42 -19.83 1.92
N ALA A 72 2.40 -21.12 1.55
CA ALA A 72 1.62 -21.61 0.40
C ALA A 72 0.15 -21.92 0.71
N SER A 73 -0.27 -21.89 1.98
CA SER A 73 -1.62 -22.31 2.40
C SER A 73 -2.72 -21.25 2.21
N ILE A 74 -2.37 -20.05 1.74
CA ILE A 74 -3.33 -18.92 1.64
C ILE A 74 -4.33 -19.08 0.48
N SER A 75 -4.07 -19.93 -0.52
CA SER A 75 -4.93 -20.06 -1.70
C SER A 75 -6.09 -21.05 -1.56
N SER A 76 -6.08 -21.94 -0.54
CA SER A 76 -7.08 -23.02 -0.41
C SER A 76 -8.32 -22.67 0.42
N PHE A 77 -8.37 -21.52 1.08
CA PHE A 77 -9.46 -21.20 2.01
C PHE A 77 -10.64 -20.41 1.42
N ALA A 78 -10.61 -20.06 0.15
CA ALA A 78 -11.74 -19.39 -0.50
C ALA A 78 -12.87 -20.34 -0.93
N GLU A 79 -12.66 -21.67 -0.86
CA GLU A 79 -13.60 -22.68 -1.35
C GLU A 79 -14.40 -23.41 -0.25
N ALA A 80 -14.12 -23.17 1.05
CA ALA A 80 -14.66 -24.01 2.12
C ALA A 80 -15.98 -23.52 2.78
N GLU A 81 -16.57 -22.41 2.38
CA GLU A 81 -17.84 -21.92 2.96
C GLU A 81 -19.07 -22.11 2.06
N GLY A 82 -19.01 -23.00 1.08
CA GLY A 82 -20.12 -23.20 0.11
C GLY A 82 -20.73 -24.59 0.07
N GLU A 83 -20.25 -25.57 0.84
CA GLU A 83 -20.74 -26.95 0.75
C GLU A 83 -21.14 -27.52 2.13
N GLU A 84 -22.29 -27.12 2.63
CA GLU A 84 -23.16 -27.94 3.47
C GLU A 84 -24.61 -27.61 3.11
N GLU A 85 -25.15 -28.33 2.09
CA GLU A 85 -26.50 -28.83 1.98
C GLU A 85 -26.73 -29.48 0.60
N HIS A 86 -27.21 -30.73 0.67
CA HIS A 86 -27.74 -31.60 -0.38
C HIS A 86 -26.77 -32.51 -1.14
N LYS A 87 -26.56 -33.69 -0.53
CA LYS A 87 -26.34 -34.92 -1.26
C LYS A 87 -27.67 -35.45 -1.82
N GLU A 88 -27.83 -35.41 -3.12
CA GLU A 88 -28.68 -36.36 -3.82
C GLU A 88 -28.00 -36.87 -5.09
N GLU A 89 -27.95 -38.20 -5.22
CA GLU A 89 -27.33 -38.96 -6.29
C GLU A 89 -28.02 -38.73 -7.65
N ILE A 90 -27.24 -38.45 -8.70
CA ILE A 90 -27.64 -38.74 -10.07
C ILE A 90 -26.47 -39.40 -10.81
N LYS A 91 -26.76 -40.59 -11.31
CA LYS A 91 -25.89 -41.48 -12.09
C LYS A 91 -25.51 -40.91 -13.45
N VAL A 92 -24.25 -41.03 -13.72
CA VAL A 92 -23.46 -41.12 -14.94
C VAL A 92 -24.20 -41.42 -16.25
N ASN A 93 -23.86 -40.64 -17.28
CA ASN A 93 -23.80 -41.15 -18.66
C ASN A 93 -22.54 -40.58 -19.37
N GLU A 94 -21.66 -41.51 -19.75
CA GLU A 94 -20.48 -41.26 -20.57
C GLU A 94 -20.87 -40.87 -22.00
N HIS A 95 -20.32 -39.78 -22.51
CA HIS A 95 -20.10 -39.61 -23.93
C HIS A 95 -18.73 -39.01 -24.22
N ARG A 96 -17.92 -39.83 -24.89
CA ARG A 96 -16.61 -39.51 -25.44
C ARG A 96 -16.67 -38.29 -26.37
N HIS A 97 -15.89 -37.25 -26.07
CA HIS A 97 -15.43 -36.30 -27.08
C HIS A 97 -13.91 -36.15 -27.05
N LYS A 98 -13.33 -36.30 -28.23
CA LYS A 98 -11.90 -36.17 -28.54
C LYS A 98 -11.33 -34.83 -28.00
N VAL A 99 -10.34 -34.93 -27.11
CA VAL A 99 -9.54 -33.79 -26.66
C VAL A 99 -8.48 -33.54 -27.74
N VAL A 100 -8.55 -32.37 -28.34
CA VAL A 100 -7.45 -31.77 -29.11
C VAL A 100 -6.39 -31.33 -28.10
N LYS A 101 -5.20 -31.95 -28.14
CA LYS A 101 -4.03 -31.53 -27.36
C LYS A 101 -3.60 -30.16 -27.82
N THR A 102 -3.94 -29.11 -27.08
CA THR A 102 -3.22 -27.85 -27.07
C THR A 102 -2.04 -28.00 -26.13
N LYS A 103 -0.86 -27.55 -26.56
CA LYS A 103 0.40 -27.59 -25.81
C LYS A 103 0.19 -26.96 -24.43
N GLU A 104 0.49 -27.70 -23.37
CA GLU A 104 0.70 -27.21 -22.03
C GLU A 104 1.93 -26.27 -22.07
N GLY A 105 1.69 -24.97 -21.98
CA GLY A 105 2.69 -23.95 -21.71
C GLY A 105 2.66 -23.63 -20.21
N ASP A 106 3.79 -23.46 -19.63
CA ASP A 106 4.09 -23.27 -18.22
C ASP A 106 3.09 -22.33 -17.51
N GLU A 107 2.29 -22.88 -16.57
CA GLU A 107 1.23 -22.20 -15.81
C GLU A 107 1.73 -21.51 -14.51
N ASP A 108 3.03 -21.38 -14.28
CA ASP A 108 3.60 -20.81 -13.05
C ASP A 108 4.08 -19.35 -13.17
N ASP A 109 3.91 -18.71 -14.32
CA ASP A 109 4.33 -17.31 -14.48
C ASP A 109 3.27 -16.33 -13.98
N LEU A 110 3.60 -15.62 -12.88
CA LEU A 110 2.84 -14.45 -12.43
C LEU A 110 2.67 -13.43 -13.59
N PRO A 111 1.48 -12.83 -13.77
CA PRO A 111 1.23 -11.92 -14.89
C PRO A 111 2.28 -10.81 -14.94
N GLY A 112 2.89 -10.61 -16.11
CA GLY A 112 3.85 -9.54 -16.31
C GLY A 112 3.19 -8.16 -16.26
N MET A 113 4.00 -7.10 -16.19
CA MET A 113 3.55 -5.70 -16.16
C MET A 113 2.58 -5.35 -17.30
N ALA A 114 2.84 -5.83 -18.51
CA ALA A 114 1.99 -5.59 -19.68
C ALA A 114 0.56 -6.11 -19.46
N GLN A 115 0.44 -7.33 -18.93
CA GLN A 115 -0.84 -7.97 -18.66
C GLN A 115 -1.55 -7.31 -17.47
N ALA A 116 -0.82 -7.00 -16.38
CA ALA A 116 -1.38 -6.38 -15.19
C ALA A 116 -1.97 -4.99 -15.47
N PHE A 117 -1.30 -4.21 -16.32
CA PHE A 117 -1.76 -2.86 -16.68
C PHE A 117 -2.55 -2.79 -17.98
N HIS A 118 -2.80 -3.90 -18.66
CA HIS A 118 -3.45 -3.93 -19.97
C HIS A 118 -2.80 -2.98 -20.99
N ILE A 119 -1.46 -3.02 -21.07
CA ILE A 119 -0.65 -2.25 -22.03
C ILE A 119 0.10 -3.21 -22.95
N SER A 120 0.62 -2.69 -24.08
CA SER A 120 1.43 -3.52 -24.97
C SER A 120 2.76 -3.90 -24.30
N SER A 121 3.30 -5.07 -24.65
CA SER A 121 4.62 -5.50 -24.16
C SER A 121 5.72 -4.52 -24.56
N SER A 122 5.62 -3.89 -25.73
CA SER A 122 6.54 -2.85 -26.15
C SER A 122 6.49 -1.60 -25.27
N THR A 123 5.30 -1.17 -24.86
CA THR A 123 5.11 -0.06 -23.90
C THR A 123 5.70 -0.41 -22.53
N ALA A 124 5.43 -1.60 -22.02
CA ALA A 124 5.98 -2.07 -20.75
C ALA A 124 7.52 -2.10 -20.78
N SER A 125 8.10 -2.62 -21.86
CA SER A 125 9.55 -2.64 -22.06
C SER A 125 10.12 -1.22 -22.17
N ALA A 126 9.48 -0.32 -22.91
CA ALA A 126 9.91 1.07 -23.04
C ALA A 126 9.94 1.80 -21.70
N ILE A 127 8.90 1.62 -20.86
CA ILE A 127 8.86 2.18 -19.49
C ILE A 127 10.02 1.62 -18.66
N SER A 128 10.24 0.30 -18.69
CA SER A 128 11.30 -0.34 -17.92
C SER A 128 12.69 0.13 -18.35
N ILE A 129 12.93 0.23 -19.66
CA ILE A 129 14.20 0.73 -20.22
C ILE A 129 14.41 2.21 -19.85
N CYS A 130 13.37 3.04 -19.96
CA CYS A 130 13.44 4.46 -19.60
C CYS A 130 13.80 4.63 -18.11
N ILE A 131 13.15 3.88 -17.21
CA ILE A 131 13.46 3.90 -15.78
C ILE A 131 14.90 3.42 -15.52
N ALA A 132 15.32 2.33 -16.16
CA ALA A 132 16.68 1.83 -16.01
C ALA A 132 17.73 2.84 -16.51
N PHE A 133 17.47 3.47 -17.66
CA PHE A 133 18.34 4.53 -18.18
C PHE A 133 18.42 5.73 -17.22
N MET A 134 17.30 6.19 -16.70
CA MET A 134 17.28 7.25 -15.71
C MET A 134 18.01 6.86 -14.41
N ALA A 135 17.82 5.62 -13.94
CA ALA A 135 18.50 5.12 -12.74
C ALA A 135 20.04 5.10 -12.89
N LEU A 136 20.55 4.83 -14.10
CA LEU A 136 21.98 4.83 -14.37
C LEU A 136 22.53 6.23 -14.69
N SER A 137 21.75 7.12 -15.29
CA SER A 137 22.24 8.41 -15.76
C SER A 137 22.07 9.54 -14.73
N LEU A 138 20.93 9.62 -14.01
CA LEU A 138 20.66 10.72 -13.08
C LEU A 138 21.69 10.88 -11.97
N PRO A 139 22.25 9.83 -11.35
CA PRO A 139 23.29 10.00 -10.33
C PRO A 139 24.50 10.81 -10.80
N LEU A 140 24.82 10.76 -12.09
CA LEU A 140 25.96 11.51 -12.66
C LEU A 140 25.78 13.03 -12.57
N PHE A 141 24.56 13.51 -12.46
CA PHE A 141 24.21 14.92 -12.34
C PHE A 141 23.93 15.37 -10.90
N MET A 142 23.97 14.45 -9.93
CA MET A 142 23.73 14.78 -8.53
C MET A 142 24.91 15.50 -7.89
N LYS A 143 24.60 16.39 -6.96
CA LYS A 143 25.63 17.14 -6.21
C LYS A 143 26.54 16.24 -5.41
N SER A 144 26.07 15.06 -5.01
CA SER A 144 26.85 14.03 -4.31
C SER A 144 28.05 13.50 -5.12
N LEU A 145 28.05 13.69 -6.45
CA LEU A 145 29.20 13.42 -7.34
C LEU A 145 29.95 14.70 -7.74
N GLY A 146 29.84 15.77 -6.95
CA GLY A 146 30.31 17.12 -7.25
C GLY A 146 31.78 17.24 -7.67
N GLN A 147 32.14 18.44 -8.12
CA GLN A 147 33.51 18.79 -8.54
C GLN A 147 34.49 18.70 -7.36
N GLY A 148 35.73 18.33 -7.62
CA GLY A 148 36.78 18.27 -6.59
C GLY A 148 36.99 16.91 -5.93
N LEU A 149 36.09 15.93 -6.10
CA LEU A 149 36.27 14.59 -5.57
C LEU A 149 37.24 13.76 -6.46
N SER A 150 38.02 12.89 -5.82
CA SER A 150 38.86 11.92 -6.54
C SER A 150 37.97 10.99 -7.39
N LEU A 151 38.51 10.45 -8.49
CA LEU A 151 37.80 9.50 -9.34
C LEU A 151 37.26 8.31 -8.53
N LYS A 152 38.09 7.81 -7.61
CA LYS A 152 37.76 6.71 -6.69
C LYS A 152 36.55 7.04 -5.81
N THR A 153 36.54 8.20 -5.16
CA THR A 153 35.40 8.67 -4.36
C THR A 153 34.15 8.83 -5.21
N LYS A 154 34.27 9.33 -6.44
CA LYS A 154 33.12 9.44 -7.38
C LYS A 154 32.54 8.08 -7.72
N MET A 155 33.37 7.09 -8.03
CA MET A 155 32.91 5.73 -8.34
C MET A 155 32.20 5.09 -7.14
N LEU A 156 32.76 5.24 -5.94
CA LEU A 156 32.14 4.72 -4.71
C LEU A 156 30.83 5.44 -4.39
N SER A 157 30.77 6.77 -4.54
CA SER A 157 29.55 7.55 -4.35
C SER A 157 28.45 7.13 -5.35
N TYR A 158 28.84 6.91 -6.61
CA TYR A 158 27.91 6.41 -7.64
C TYR A 158 27.36 5.03 -7.27
N ALA A 159 28.21 4.08 -6.89
CA ALA A 159 27.77 2.76 -6.44
C ALA A 159 26.87 2.83 -5.19
N THR A 160 27.17 3.74 -4.27
CA THR A 160 26.38 4.00 -3.07
C THR A 160 25.00 4.54 -3.42
N LEU A 161 24.90 5.49 -4.35
CA LEU A 161 23.62 6.01 -4.85
C LEU A 161 22.78 4.92 -5.51
N LEU A 162 23.40 4.02 -6.30
CA LEU A 162 22.71 2.88 -6.89
C LEU A 162 22.20 1.88 -5.82
N SER A 163 22.96 1.66 -4.75
CA SER A 163 22.53 0.79 -3.65
C SER A 163 21.34 1.39 -2.88
N GLY A 164 21.35 2.70 -2.66
CA GLY A 164 20.21 3.43 -2.09
C GLY A 164 18.99 3.38 -3.01
N PHE A 165 19.18 3.53 -4.30
CA PHE A 165 18.12 3.37 -5.29
C PHE A 165 17.53 1.96 -5.28
N TYR A 166 18.38 0.92 -5.24
CA TYR A 166 17.93 -0.47 -5.15
C TYR A 166 17.07 -0.73 -3.92
N MET A 167 17.46 -0.19 -2.76
CA MET A 167 16.63 -0.27 -1.56
C MET A 167 15.31 0.49 -1.73
N ALA A 168 15.35 1.73 -2.24
CA ALA A 168 14.15 2.54 -2.49
C ALA A 168 13.20 1.89 -3.52
N TRP A 169 13.76 1.30 -4.59
CA TRP A 169 13.00 0.48 -5.54
C TRP A 169 12.22 -0.62 -4.83
N ASN A 170 12.87 -1.36 -3.94
CA ASN A 170 12.23 -2.47 -3.23
C ASN A 170 11.20 -2.00 -2.21
N ILE A 171 11.35 -0.81 -1.62
CA ILE A 171 10.31 -0.16 -0.82
C ILE A 171 9.07 0.05 -1.70
N GLY A 172 9.21 0.71 -2.86
CA GLY A 172 8.08 0.95 -3.76
C GLY A 172 7.44 -0.34 -4.27
N ALA A 173 8.24 -1.35 -4.59
CA ALA A 173 7.76 -2.64 -5.10
C ALA A 173 6.93 -3.43 -4.08
N ASN A 174 7.29 -3.38 -2.80
CA ASN A 174 6.58 -4.12 -1.73
C ASN A 174 5.48 -3.29 -1.10
N ASP A 175 5.77 -2.06 -0.70
CA ASP A 175 4.95 -1.32 0.25
C ASP A 175 3.87 -0.44 -0.40
N VAL A 176 3.89 -0.20 -1.71
CA VAL A 176 2.77 0.48 -2.40
C VAL A 176 1.42 -0.21 -2.14
N ALA A 177 1.44 -1.50 -1.88
CA ALA A 177 0.26 -2.27 -1.53
C ALA A 177 -0.37 -1.82 -0.20
N ASN A 178 0.42 -1.25 0.71
CA ASN A 178 -0.08 -0.69 1.97
C ASN A 178 -0.90 0.58 1.78
N ALA A 179 -0.62 1.34 0.73
CA ALA A 179 -1.35 2.56 0.41
C ALA A 179 -2.50 2.35 -0.57
N MET A 180 -2.39 1.39 -1.48
CA MET A 180 -3.32 1.24 -2.59
C MET A 180 -4.07 -0.11 -2.61
N GLY A 181 -3.60 -1.12 -1.86
CA GLY A 181 -4.15 -2.47 -1.92
C GLY A 181 -5.63 -2.53 -1.52
N THR A 182 -6.02 -1.80 -0.48
CA THR A 182 -7.41 -1.77 0.00
C THR A 182 -8.33 -1.04 -1.00
N SER A 183 -7.84 0.03 -1.63
CA SER A 183 -8.60 0.81 -2.63
C SER A 183 -8.79 0.05 -3.95
N VAL A 184 -7.78 -0.71 -4.38
CA VAL A 184 -7.92 -1.62 -5.52
C VAL A 184 -8.79 -2.82 -5.17
N GLY A 185 -8.63 -3.38 -3.96
CA GLY A 185 -9.41 -4.52 -3.48
C GLY A 185 -10.90 -4.23 -3.33
N SER A 186 -11.28 -3.03 -2.91
CA SER A 186 -12.67 -2.57 -2.81
C SER A 186 -13.27 -2.10 -4.14
N GLY A 187 -12.45 -1.96 -5.20
CA GLY A 187 -12.86 -1.44 -6.50
C GLY A 187 -12.97 0.09 -6.56
N ALA A 188 -12.51 0.82 -5.54
CA ALA A 188 -12.51 2.29 -5.55
C ALA A 188 -11.54 2.88 -6.59
N LEU A 189 -10.42 2.20 -6.85
CA LEU A 189 -9.44 2.53 -7.87
C LEU A 189 -9.13 1.32 -8.76
N THR A 190 -8.89 1.58 -10.04
CA THR A 190 -8.22 0.59 -10.90
C THR A 190 -6.73 0.53 -10.56
N LEU A 191 -6.07 -0.59 -10.87
CA LEU A 191 -4.64 -0.75 -10.62
C LEU A 191 -3.79 0.35 -11.27
N ARG A 192 -4.12 0.77 -12.50
CA ARG A 192 -3.43 1.88 -13.20
C ARG A 192 -3.58 3.20 -12.46
N GLN A 193 -4.81 3.54 -12.05
CA GLN A 193 -5.08 4.76 -11.27
C GLN A 193 -4.35 4.73 -9.93
N ALA A 194 -4.37 3.60 -9.24
CA ALA A 194 -3.67 3.42 -7.97
C ALA A 194 -2.17 3.66 -8.10
N VAL A 195 -1.51 3.03 -9.10
CA VAL A 195 -0.07 3.20 -9.31
C VAL A 195 0.30 4.63 -9.70
N LEU A 196 -0.48 5.28 -10.59
CA LEU A 196 -0.22 6.68 -10.98
C LEU A 196 -0.41 7.64 -9.79
N THR A 197 -1.46 7.44 -9.01
CA THR A 197 -1.73 8.26 -7.81
C THR A 197 -0.63 8.07 -6.76
N ALA A 198 -0.24 6.81 -6.50
CA ALA A 198 0.84 6.49 -5.58
C ALA A 198 2.17 7.11 -6.03
N ALA A 199 2.51 7.02 -7.32
CA ALA A 199 3.75 7.59 -7.85
C ALA A 199 3.91 9.07 -7.55
N VAL A 200 2.85 9.86 -7.74
CA VAL A 200 2.87 11.31 -7.46
C VAL A 200 2.94 11.59 -5.96
N LEU A 201 2.16 10.87 -5.17
CA LEU A 201 1.98 11.19 -3.75
C LEU A 201 3.11 10.64 -2.88
N GLU A 202 3.62 9.45 -3.16
CA GLU A 202 4.79 8.92 -2.46
C GLU A 202 6.05 9.74 -2.75
N PHE A 203 6.24 10.16 -4.01
CA PHE A 203 7.32 11.07 -4.36
C PHE A 203 7.20 12.43 -3.62
N SER A 204 6.00 12.98 -3.59
CA SER A 204 5.74 14.25 -2.87
C SER A 204 5.95 14.09 -1.37
N GLY A 205 5.50 12.99 -0.78
CA GLY A 205 5.71 12.66 0.63
C GLY A 205 7.20 12.53 0.98
N ALA A 206 7.95 11.82 0.14
CA ALA A 206 9.40 11.68 0.29
C ALA A 206 10.11 13.02 0.33
N LEU A 207 9.76 13.95 -0.57
CA LEU A 207 10.37 15.28 -0.63
C LEU A 207 9.98 16.19 0.55
N LEU A 208 8.71 16.16 0.94
CA LEU A 208 8.18 17.14 1.91
C LEU A 208 8.31 16.68 3.36
N MET A 209 8.33 15.38 3.62
CA MET A 209 8.34 14.81 4.96
C MET A 209 9.52 13.88 5.26
N GLY A 210 10.24 13.41 4.24
CA GLY A 210 11.27 12.39 4.38
C GLY A 210 12.40 12.74 5.36
N THR A 211 12.71 14.02 5.56
CA THR A 211 13.76 14.45 6.47
C THR A 211 13.50 14.14 7.94
N HIS A 212 12.22 14.13 8.38
CA HIS A 212 11.86 13.95 9.79
C HIS A 212 12.29 12.56 10.33
N VAL A 213 12.05 11.52 9.56
CA VAL A 213 12.37 10.13 9.97
C VAL A 213 13.80 9.75 9.58
N THR A 214 14.33 10.32 8.50
CA THR A 214 15.68 10.00 7.99
C THR A 214 16.77 10.25 9.02
N SER A 215 16.66 11.31 9.84
CA SER A 215 17.63 11.58 10.90
C SER A 215 17.69 10.46 11.96
N THR A 216 16.54 9.86 12.29
CA THR A 216 16.47 8.70 13.21
C THR A 216 17.12 7.47 12.59
N MET A 217 16.85 7.19 11.31
CA MET A 217 17.46 6.06 10.59
C MET A 217 18.96 6.22 10.41
N GLN A 218 19.43 7.46 10.25
CA GLN A 218 20.84 7.78 10.02
C GLN A 218 21.68 7.65 11.30
N LYS A 219 21.18 8.16 12.43
CA LYS A 219 21.95 8.30 13.69
C LYS A 219 21.40 7.46 14.83
N GLY A 220 20.17 7.00 14.73
CA GLY A 220 19.46 6.39 15.86
C GLY A 220 19.62 4.87 15.99
N ILE A 221 20.31 4.20 15.08
CA ILE A 221 20.44 2.74 15.07
C ILE A 221 21.85 2.29 15.44
N LEU A 222 22.87 2.87 14.81
CA LEU A 222 24.27 2.55 15.04
C LEU A 222 25.02 3.65 15.80
N VAL A 223 25.90 3.25 16.69
CA VAL A 223 26.84 4.14 17.39
C VAL A 223 28.09 4.26 16.52
N ALA A 224 28.11 5.26 15.62
CA ALA A 224 29.18 5.43 14.63
C ALA A 224 30.58 5.59 15.27
N ASN A 225 30.67 6.16 16.48
CA ASN A 225 31.94 6.36 17.20
C ASN A 225 32.68 5.05 17.53
N ILE A 226 31.98 3.91 17.62
CA ILE A 226 32.60 2.59 17.83
C ILE A 226 33.47 2.19 16.62
N PHE A 227 33.15 2.72 15.47
CA PHE A 227 33.87 2.47 14.21
C PHE A 227 34.91 3.56 13.87
N GLN A 228 35.21 4.47 14.80
CA GLN A 228 36.20 5.53 14.58
C GLN A 228 37.55 4.91 14.21
N GLY A 229 38.17 5.40 13.14
CA GLY A 229 39.39 4.82 12.53
C GLY A 229 39.15 3.56 11.71
N LYS A 230 37.90 3.11 11.58
CA LYS A 230 37.48 1.98 10.71
C LYS A 230 36.38 2.42 9.73
N ASP A 231 36.57 3.59 9.12
CA ASP A 231 35.55 4.22 8.27
C ASP A 231 35.17 3.33 7.08
N THR A 232 36.14 2.63 6.50
CA THR A 232 35.88 1.65 5.43
C THR A 232 34.94 0.53 5.88
N LEU A 233 35.08 0.04 7.12
CA LEU A 233 34.20 -1.00 7.65
C LEU A 233 32.79 -0.47 7.90
N LEU A 234 32.64 0.73 8.48
CA LEU A 234 31.34 1.38 8.67
C LEU A 234 30.65 1.65 7.32
N PHE A 235 31.40 2.16 6.34
CA PHE A 235 30.90 2.34 4.99
C PHE A 235 30.42 1.01 4.36
N ALA A 236 31.24 -0.05 4.43
CA ALA A 236 30.88 -1.38 3.96
C ALA A 236 29.61 -1.90 4.63
N GLY A 237 29.49 -1.71 5.94
CA GLY A 237 28.32 -2.15 6.72
C GLY A 237 27.03 -1.43 6.35
N LEU A 238 27.07 -0.11 6.14
CA LEU A 238 25.92 0.66 5.69
C LEU A 238 25.46 0.25 4.29
N LEU A 239 26.42 0.08 3.37
CA LEU A 239 26.15 -0.38 2.02
C LEU A 239 25.56 -1.81 2.02
N SER A 240 26.12 -2.69 2.86
CA SER A 240 25.65 -4.06 3.05
C SER A 240 24.24 -4.10 3.61
N SER A 241 23.92 -3.18 4.53
CA SER A 241 22.57 -3.10 5.10
C SER A 241 21.54 -2.72 4.05
N LEU A 242 21.85 -1.76 3.17
CA LEU A 242 21.00 -1.40 2.03
C LEU A 242 20.81 -2.57 1.06
N ALA A 243 21.91 -3.23 0.68
CA ALA A 243 21.87 -4.36 -0.24
C ALA A 243 21.11 -5.56 0.36
N ALA A 244 21.34 -5.88 1.63
CA ALA A 244 20.69 -6.99 2.32
C ALA A 244 19.18 -6.78 2.43
N ALA A 245 18.78 -5.59 2.88
CA ALA A 245 17.36 -5.24 2.98
C ALA A 245 16.70 -5.24 1.59
N GLY A 246 17.32 -4.62 0.59
CA GLY A 246 16.81 -4.65 -0.79
C GLY A 246 16.67 -6.07 -1.33
N THR A 247 17.65 -6.96 -1.09
CA THR A 247 17.59 -8.36 -1.55
C THR A 247 16.44 -9.13 -0.92
N TRP A 248 16.24 -9.01 0.40
CA TRP A 248 15.12 -9.68 1.06
C TRP A 248 13.77 -9.16 0.55
N LEU A 249 13.62 -7.85 0.41
CA LEU A 249 12.42 -7.24 -0.12
C LEU A 249 12.15 -7.62 -1.58
N GLN A 250 13.20 -7.77 -2.39
CA GLN A 250 13.09 -8.26 -3.77
C GLN A 250 12.51 -9.68 -3.81
N VAL A 251 13.01 -10.58 -2.94
CA VAL A 251 12.48 -11.93 -2.80
C VAL A 251 11.03 -11.90 -2.33
N ALA A 252 10.72 -11.11 -1.30
CA ALA A 252 9.36 -10.99 -0.78
C ALA A 252 8.39 -10.46 -1.84
N SER A 253 8.77 -9.42 -2.59
CA SER A 253 7.94 -8.85 -3.65
C SER A 253 7.74 -9.81 -4.82
N TYR A 254 8.75 -10.63 -5.15
CA TYR A 254 8.63 -11.67 -6.18
C TYR A 254 7.53 -12.68 -5.83
N TYR A 255 7.44 -13.10 -4.59
CA TYR A 255 6.39 -14.01 -4.10
C TYR A 255 5.10 -13.29 -3.68
N GLY A 256 5.04 -11.97 -3.79
CA GLY A 256 3.88 -11.16 -3.38
C GLY A 256 3.67 -11.15 -1.86
N TRP A 257 4.73 -11.35 -1.06
CA TRP A 257 4.65 -11.33 0.40
C TRP A 257 4.73 -9.88 0.93
N PRO A 258 3.72 -9.42 1.69
CA PRO A 258 3.79 -8.12 2.35
C PRO A 258 4.68 -8.24 3.60
N VAL A 259 5.88 -7.70 3.54
CA VAL A 259 6.84 -7.67 4.66
C VAL A 259 7.14 -6.23 5.06
N SER A 260 7.70 -6.02 6.25
CA SER A 260 8.07 -4.69 6.72
C SER A 260 9.46 -4.28 6.23
N THR A 261 9.53 -3.24 5.42
CA THR A 261 10.79 -2.64 4.96
C THR A 261 11.60 -2.06 6.10
N THR A 262 10.94 -1.40 7.07
CA THR A 262 11.58 -0.84 8.26
C THR A 262 12.21 -1.91 9.14
N HIS A 263 11.52 -3.04 9.38
CA HIS A 263 12.10 -4.18 10.11
C HIS A 263 13.32 -4.74 9.41
N CYS A 264 13.27 -4.85 8.09
CA CYS A 264 14.35 -5.40 7.29
C CYS A 264 15.62 -4.55 7.40
N ILE A 265 15.52 -3.24 7.14
CA ILE A 265 16.69 -2.35 7.16
C ILE A 265 17.26 -2.18 8.58
N VAL A 266 16.41 -2.03 9.60
CA VAL A 266 16.87 -1.95 10.99
C VAL A 266 17.52 -3.26 11.43
N GLY A 267 16.92 -4.41 11.09
CA GLY A 267 17.52 -5.72 11.33
C GLY A 267 18.89 -5.86 10.66
N SER A 268 19.01 -5.41 9.43
CA SER A 268 20.28 -5.42 8.68
C SER A 268 21.35 -4.55 9.34
N MET A 269 21.00 -3.32 9.75
CA MET A 269 21.93 -2.42 10.45
C MET A 269 22.36 -2.99 11.82
N VAL A 270 21.43 -3.52 12.59
CA VAL A 270 21.68 -4.14 13.90
C VAL A 270 22.57 -5.37 13.72
N GLY A 271 22.29 -6.24 12.73
CA GLY A 271 23.11 -7.41 12.41
C GLY A 271 24.56 -7.04 12.11
N PHE A 272 24.78 -6.04 11.25
CA PHE A 272 26.11 -5.49 11.00
C PHE A 272 26.75 -4.97 12.29
N GLY A 273 26.04 -4.11 13.04
CA GLY A 273 26.57 -3.50 14.27
C GLY A 273 27.02 -4.55 15.29
N LEU A 274 26.20 -5.55 15.55
CA LEU A 274 26.51 -6.61 16.51
C LEU A 274 27.70 -7.48 16.08
N ALA A 275 27.74 -7.88 14.81
CA ALA A 275 28.77 -8.79 14.32
C ALA A 275 30.16 -8.13 14.21
N TYR A 276 30.23 -6.85 13.84
CA TYR A 276 31.50 -6.17 13.54
C TYR A 276 31.90 -5.09 14.55
N GLY A 277 30.94 -4.57 15.34
CA GLY A 277 31.20 -3.57 16.38
C GLY A 277 30.86 -4.03 17.80
N GLY A 278 30.25 -5.22 17.94
CA GLY A 278 29.79 -5.74 19.21
C GLY A 278 28.55 -5.05 19.77
N VAL A 279 28.16 -5.42 20.99
CA VAL A 279 26.92 -4.93 21.64
C VAL A 279 26.90 -3.40 21.79
N GLY A 280 28.06 -2.77 22.00
CA GLY A 280 28.17 -1.31 22.11
C GLY A 280 27.92 -0.54 20.81
N ALA A 281 27.97 -1.21 19.65
CA ALA A 281 27.75 -0.57 18.35
C ALA A 281 26.27 -0.32 18.02
N VAL A 282 25.35 -0.81 18.85
CA VAL A 282 23.90 -0.60 18.68
C VAL A 282 23.41 0.41 19.70
N PHE A 283 22.65 1.39 19.22
CA PHE A 283 22.08 2.42 20.10
C PHE A 283 20.77 1.92 20.73
N TRP A 284 20.89 1.10 21.76
CA TRP A 284 19.80 0.34 22.39
C TRP A 284 18.61 1.20 22.85
N SER A 285 18.86 2.41 23.39
CA SER A 285 17.78 3.29 23.86
C SER A 285 16.93 3.82 22.70
N SER A 286 17.54 4.13 21.58
CA SER A 286 16.83 4.51 20.36
C SER A 286 16.14 3.31 19.70
N LEU A 287 16.84 2.18 19.62
CA LEU A 287 16.27 0.94 19.09
C LEU A 287 15.04 0.49 19.90
N ALA A 288 15.06 0.62 21.22
CA ALA A 288 13.90 0.31 22.08
C ALA A 288 12.69 1.19 21.73
N ARG A 289 12.89 2.49 21.45
CA ARG A 289 11.81 3.38 20.98
C ARG A 289 11.26 2.95 19.62
N VAL A 290 12.15 2.56 18.70
CA VAL A 290 11.75 2.08 17.37
C VAL A 290 10.96 0.77 17.50
N ILE A 291 11.42 -0.19 18.28
CA ILE A 291 10.70 -1.46 18.53
C ILE A 291 9.35 -1.20 19.22
N SER A 292 9.30 -0.30 20.21
CA SER A 292 8.05 0.09 20.86
C SER A 292 7.05 0.67 19.85
N SER A 293 7.52 1.48 18.89
CA SER A 293 6.67 2.03 17.84
C SER A 293 6.09 0.95 16.91
N TRP A 294 6.81 -0.14 16.69
CA TRP A 294 6.33 -1.28 15.89
C TRP A 294 5.19 -2.06 16.55
N VAL A 295 5.14 -2.05 17.89
CA VAL A 295 4.04 -2.65 18.66
C VAL A 295 2.86 -1.67 18.78
N ILE A 296 3.15 -0.40 19.04
CA ILE A 296 2.13 0.62 19.26
C ILE A 296 1.39 0.94 17.96
N SER A 297 2.09 1.02 16.82
CA SER A 297 1.47 1.45 15.56
C SER A 297 0.34 0.53 15.06
N PRO A 298 0.45 -0.81 15.02
CA PRO A 298 -0.67 -1.66 14.64
C PRO A 298 -1.81 -1.63 15.67
N LEU A 299 -1.52 -1.47 16.96
CA LEU A 299 -2.55 -1.33 17.99
C LEU A 299 -3.33 -0.02 17.83
N MET A 300 -2.63 1.07 17.56
CA MET A 300 -3.27 2.36 17.27
C MET A 300 -4.04 2.32 15.95
N GLY A 301 -3.50 1.68 14.91
CA GLY A 301 -4.21 1.43 13.66
C GLY A 301 -5.53 0.68 13.90
N ALA A 302 -5.48 -0.40 14.69
CA ALA A 302 -6.66 -1.19 15.06
C ALA A 302 -7.69 -0.37 15.86
N LEU A 303 -7.22 0.37 16.86
CA LEU A 303 -8.11 1.19 17.70
C LEU A 303 -8.81 2.28 16.89
N VAL A 304 -8.05 3.06 16.13
CA VAL A 304 -8.60 4.17 15.34
C VAL A 304 -9.57 3.65 14.28
N SER A 305 -9.19 2.60 13.55
CA SER A 305 -10.06 2.01 12.51
C SER A 305 -11.35 1.40 13.09
N PHE A 306 -11.25 0.74 14.26
CA PHE A 306 -12.40 0.24 15.00
C PHE A 306 -13.37 1.37 15.33
N LEU A 307 -12.87 2.46 15.90
CA LEU A 307 -13.70 3.62 16.27
C LEU A 307 -14.32 4.29 15.04
N VAL A 308 -13.54 4.53 13.98
CA VAL A 308 -14.02 5.13 12.72
C VAL A 308 -15.12 4.24 12.11
N TYR A 309 -14.91 2.93 12.04
CA TYR A 309 -15.91 2.03 11.45
C TYR A 309 -17.17 1.90 12.32
N LYS A 310 -17.03 1.86 13.66
CA LYS A 310 -18.19 1.92 14.57
C LYS A 310 -18.96 3.23 14.41
N PHE A 311 -18.26 4.35 14.21
CA PHE A 311 -18.88 5.64 13.92
C PHE A 311 -19.69 5.60 12.62
N ILE A 312 -19.11 5.07 11.53
CA ILE A 312 -19.81 4.90 10.25
C ILE A 312 -21.07 4.05 10.44
N ARG A 313 -20.98 2.93 11.16
CA ARG A 313 -22.15 2.08 11.41
C ARG A 313 -23.21 2.78 12.24
N ARG A 314 -22.82 3.53 13.25
CA ARG A 314 -23.75 4.21 14.17
C ARG A 314 -24.45 5.41 13.53
N PHE A 315 -23.69 6.23 12.79
CA PHE A 315 -24.21 7.51 12.30
C PHE A 315 -24.63 7.48 10.82
N VAL A 316 -24.07 6.58 10.03
CA VAL A 316 -24.41 6.46 8.62
C VAL A 316 -25.36 5.28 8.38
N TYR A 317 -25.01 4.07 8.80
CA TYR A 317 -25.84 2.89 8.50
C TYR A 317 -27.15 2.88 9.25
N SER A 318 -27.20 3.37 10.51
CA SER A 318 -28.42 3.45 11.33
C SER A 318 -29.28 4.68 11.04
N ALA A 319 -28.85 5.57 10.14
CA ALA A 319 -29.64 6.75 9.81
C ALA A 319 -30.91 6.36 9.03
N PRO A 320 -32.00 7.11 9.16
CA PRO A 320 -33.21 6.89 8.35
C PRO A 320 -32.94 6.92 6.84
N ASN A 321 -32.01 7.77 6.41
CA ASN A 321 -31.52 7.89 5.03
C ASN A 321 -30.00 7.74 5.00
N PRO A 322 -29.46 6.50 4.96
CA PRO A 322 -28.02 6.25 5.02
C PRO A 322 -27.20 6.97 3.93
N GLY A 323 -27.75 7.07 2.71
CA GLY A 323 -27.09 7.78 1.61
C GLY A 323 -26.91 9.28 1.86
N GLN A 324 -27.94 9.94 2.41
CA GLN A 324 -27.86 11.35 2.80
C GLN A 324 -26.93 11.55 4.00
N ALA A 325 -26.95 10.64 4.97
CA ALA A 325 -26.05 10.67 6.12
C ALA A 325 -24.58 10.52 5.68
N ALA A 326 -24.30 9.62 4.73
CA ALA A 326 -22.97 9.47 4.14
C ALA A 326 -22.52 10.77 3.44
N ALA A 327 -23.39 11.34 2.60
CA ALA A 327 -23.10 12.58 1.89
C ALA A 327 -22.86 13.79 2.82
N ALA A 328 -23.52 13.82 3.98
CA ALA A 328 -23.32 14.84 5.01
C ALA A 328 -22.04 14.60 5.84
N ALA A 329 -21.69 13.35 6.11
CA ALA A 329 -20.49 12.98 6.88
C ALA A 329 -19.18 13.20 6.09
N ALA A 330 -19.19 13.02 4.76
CA ALA A 330 -18.00 13.10 3.94
C ALA A 330 -17.27 14.46 4.00
N PRO A 331 -17.92 15.62 3.87
CA PRO A 331 -17.23 16.91 4.00
C PRO A 331 -16.60 17.11 5.38
N VAL A 332 -17.22 16.61 6.44
CA VAL A 332 -16.70 16.69 7.82
C VAL A 332 -15.43 15.86 7.97
N ALA A 333 -15.45 14.63 7.47
CA ALA A 333 -14.29 13.74 7.50
C ALA A 333 -13.12 14.29 6.65
N VAL A 334 -13.44 14.87 5.48
CA VAL A 334 -12.42 15.53 4.63
C VAL A 334 -11.84 16.78 5.30
N PHE A 335 -12.69 17.60 5.93
CA PHE A 335 -12.22 18.74 6.71
C PHE A 335 -11.22 18.32 7.78
N ALA A 336 -11.57 17.33 8.60
CA ALA A 336 -10.71 16.84 9.67
C ALA A 336 -9.41 16.22 9.13
N GLY A 337 -9.52 15.35 8.10
CA GLY A 337 -8.38 14.68 7.50
C GLY A 337 -7.41 15.66 6.82
N VAL A 338 -7.91 16.55 5.96
CA VAL A 338 -7.07 17.53 5.25
C VAL A 338 -6.45 18.53 6.22
N THR A 339 -7.19 18.99 7.24
CA THR A 339 -6.64 19.88 8.28
C THR A 339 -5.50 19.19 9.02
N GLY A 340 -5.71 17.95 9.50
CA GLY A 340 -4.69 17.21 10.24
C GLY A 340 -3.43 16.96 9.42
N ILE A 341 -3.60 16.53 8.16
CA ILE A 341 -2.47 16.29 7.26
C ILE A 341 -1.74 17.57 6.90
N SER A 342 -2.47 18.64 6.58
CA SER A 342 -1.85 19.92 6.27
C SER A 342 -1.02 20.44 7.45
N PHE A 343 -1.55 20.31 8.67
CA PHE A 343 -0.85 20.72 9.88
C PHE A 343 0.40 19.86 10.16
N ALA A 344 0.33 18.56 9.88
CA ALA A 344 1.44 17.64 10.14
C ALA A 344 2.52 17.66 9.05
N ALA A 345 2.13 17.76 7.78
CA ALA A 345 2.98 17.48 6.63
C ALA A 345 3.57 18.70 5.94
N PHE A 346 2.78 19.78 5.83
CA PHE A 346 3.24 20.94 5.08
C PHE A 346 4.11 21.88 5.94
N PRO A 347 5.07 22.56 5.31
CA PRO A 347 5.86 23.61 5.98
C PRO A 347 5.02 24.88 6.17
N LEU A 348 4.07 24.80 7.11
CA LEU A 348 3.24 25.93 7.49
C LEU A 348 4.07 26.96 8.26
N SER A 349 3.46 28.11 8.55
CA SER A 349 4.10 29.17 9.34
C SER A 349 4.69 28.65 10.66
N LYS A 350 5.81 29.22 11.08
CA LYS A 350 6.44 28.91 12.39
C LYS A 350 5.58 29.35 13.58
N SER A 351 4.67 30.31 13.40
CA SER A 351 3.71 30.68 14.44
C SER A 351 2.53 29.72 14.48
N PHE A 352 2.28 29.11 15.64
CA PHE A 352 1.21 28.12 15.80
C PHE A 352 -0.17 28.64 15.36
N PRO A 353 -0.62 29.87 15.71
CA PRO A 353 -1.93 30.36 15.27
C PRO A 353 -2.06 30.46 13.75
N LEU A 354 -1.00 30.95 13.07
CA LEU A 354 -1.02 31.09 11.62
C LEU A 354 -0.95 29.73 10.93
N ALA A 355 -0.16 28.78 11.44
CA ALA A 355 -0.13 27.40 10.95
C ALA A 355 -1.50 26.72 11.07
N LEU A 356 -2.16 26.90 12.21
CA LEU A 356 -3.51 26.37 12.45
C LEU A 356 -4.54 26.98 11.47
N THR A 357 -4.51 28.29 11.27
CA THR A 357 -5.44 28.95 10.32
C THR A 357 -5.20 28.51 8.89
N GLN A 358 -3.95 28.32 8.47
CA GLN A 358 -3.60 27.78 7.15
C GLN A 358 -4.14 26.34 6.96
N ALA A 359 -3.94 25.48 7.96
CA ALA A 359 -4.44 24.10 7.93
C ALA A 359 -5.98 24.05 7.90
N LEU A 360 -6.65 24.87 8.71
CA LEU A 360 -8.12 24.99 8.71
C LEU A 360 -8.65 25.51 7.36
N ALA A 361 -7.97 26.47 6.73
CA ALA A 361 -8.34 26.98 5.42
C ALA A 361 -8.26 25.89 4.34
N LEU A 362 -7.18 25.08 4.35
CA LEU A 362 -7.02 23.93 3.43
C LEU A 362 -8.09 22.87 3.69
N GLY A 363 -8.37 22.55 4.95
CA GLY A 363 -9.44 21.62 5.33
C GLY A 363 -10.81 22.08 4.85
N THR A 364 -11.11 23.37 5.03
CA THR A 364 -12.36 23.98 4.56
C THR A 364 -12.48 23.91 3.02
N ALA A 365 -11.40 24.25 2.31
CA ALA A 365 -11.38 24.13 0.85
C ALA A 365 -11.62 22.69 0.38
N GLY A 366 -10.98 21.70 1.02
CA GLY A 366 -11.20 20.28 0.76
C GLY A 366 -12.64 19.85 1.00
N ALA A 367 -13.22 20.26 2.14
CA ALA A 367 -14.61 19.95 2.48
C ALA A 367 -15.61 20.54 1.45
N VAL A 368 -15.41 21.78 1.05
CA VAL A 368 -16.24 22.44 0.02
C VAL A 368 -16.12 21.72 -1.32
N LEU A 369 -14.90 21.35 -1.71
CA LEU A 369 -14.65 20.64 -2.97
C LEU A 369 -15.35 19.26 -2.97
N VAL A 370 -15.17 18.47 -1.93
CA VAL A 370 -15.80 17.15 -1.83
C VAL A 370 -17.32 17.26 -1.79
N ASN A 371 -17.87 18.23 -1.08
CA ASN A 371 -19.31 18.45 -1.08
C ASN A 371 -19.85 18.78 -2.49
N ARG A 372 -19.13 19.61 -3.24
CA ARG A 372 -19.49 19.92 -4.64
C ARG A 372 -19.42 18.68 -5.53
N ILE A 373 -18.37 17.86 -5.39
CA ILE A 373 -18.21 16.62 -6.15
C ILE A 373 -19.35 15.66 -5.86
N ILE A 374 -19.65 15.39 -4.58
CA ILE A 374 -20.71 14.48 -4.18
C ILE A 374 -22.07 14.96 -4.71
N ARG A 375 -22.41 16.23 -4.55
CA ARG A 375 -23.66 16.79 -5.04
C ARG A 375 -23.77 16.73 -6.57
N LYS A 376 -22.67 16.98 -7.29
CA LYS A 376 -22.65 16.90 -8.76
C LYS A 376 -22.77 15.47 -9.28
N GLN A 377 -22.11 14.50 -8.62
CA GLN A 377 -22.03 13.12 -9.11
C GLN A 377 -23.19 12.25 -8.63
N LEU A 378 -23.63 12.44 -7.39
CA LEU A 378 -24.62 11.59 -6.74
C LEU A 378 -25.94 12.34 -6.45
N GLY A 379 -26.04 13.63 -6.78
CA GLY A 379 -27.20 14.45 -6.48
C GLY A 379 -28.51 13.89 -7.03
N HIS A 380 -28.48 13.30 -8.22
CA HIS A 380 -29.67 12.66 -8.83
C HIS A 380 -30.16 11.44 -8.05
N LEU A 381 -29.25 10.68 -7.42
CA LEU A 381 -29.58 9.54 -6.56
C LEU A 381 -30.06 10.01 -5.19
N LEU A 382 -29.48 11.08 -4.66
CA LEU A 382 -29.85 11.67 -3.36
C LEU A 382 -31.26 12.30 -3.37
N LEU A 383 -31.75 12.72 -4.53
CA LEU A 383 -33.08 13.34 -4.71
C LEU A 383 -34.19 12.31 -4.99
N GLN A 384 -33.85 11.05 -5.28
CA GLN A 384 -34.86 10.01 -5.49
C GLN A 384 -35.59 9.72 -4.18
N PRO A 385 -36.95 9.78 -4.16
CA PRO A 385 -37.72 9.38 -2.98
C PRO A 385 -37.40 7.92 -2.67
N THR A 386 -37.09 7.64 -1.42
CA THR A 386 -36.81 6.27 -0.98
C THR A 386 -38.12 5.46 -1.08
N ALA A 387 -38.27 4.66 -2.13
CA ALA A 387 -39.40 3.77 -2.34
C ALA A 387 -39.68 2.83 -1.12
N SER A 388 -38.68 2.72 -0.25
CA SER A 388 -38.75 1.93 0.99
C SER A 388 -39.54 2.59 2.14
N GLN A 389 -39.92 3.88 2.04
CA GLN A 389 -40.76 4.51 3.07
C GLN A 389 -42.22 4.02 3.03
N ALA A 390 -42.64 3.47 1.89
CA ALA A 390 -44.00 2.90 1.78
C ALA A 390 -44.10 1.49 2.39
N GLN A 391 -43.00 0.71 2.43
CA GLN A 391 -43.02 -0.66 2.98
C GLN A 391 -42.53 -0.77 4.44
N LEU A 392 -41.90 0.27 5.01
CA LEU A 392 -41.43 0.29 6.40
C LEU A 392 -42.48 0.81 7.41
N LYS A 393 -43.73 1.08 6.98
CA LYS A 393 -44.83 1.43 7.91
C LYS A 393 -45.45 0.24 8.60
N GLU A 394 -45.14 -0.99 8.22
CA GLU A 394 -45.57 -2.20 8.91
C GLU A 394 -44.36 -2.97 9.47
N GLY A 395 -44.07 -2.78 10.75
CA GLY A 395 -43.55 -3.87 11.58
C GLY A 395 -42.14 -3.81 12.12
N THR A 396 -41.36 -2.72 12.07
CA THR A 396 -40.14 -2.67 12.89
C THR A 396 -39.98 -1.32 13.59
N VAL A 397 -40.34 -1.31 14.85
CA VAL A 397 -39.99 -0.23 15.80
C VAL A 397 -38.46 -0.14 15.83
N PRO A 398 -37.84 1.03 15.53
CA PRO A 398 -36.40 1.18 15.67
C PRO A 398 -36.06 0.98 17.15
N ASN A 399 -35.31 -0.09 17.41
CA ASN A 399 -34.87 -0.41 18.77
C ASN A 399 -33.93 0.71 19.24
N LYS A 400 -34.43 1.64 20.03
CA LYS A 400 -33.74 2.83 20.52
C LYS A 400 -32.49 2.53 21.39
N ASN A 401 -32.31 1.27 21.78
CA ASN A 401 -31.24 0.83 22.68
C ASN A 401 -30.14 0.00 22.00
N ILE A 402 -29.81 0.31 20.73
CA ILE A 402 -28.67 -0.33 20.10
C ILE A 402 -27.39 0.24 20.71
N GLY A 403 -26.73 -0.54 21.56
CA GLY A 403 -25.43 -0.17 22.14
C GLY A 403 -24.38 0.09 21.06
N PHE A 404 -23.43 0.97 21.33
CA PHE A 404 -22.32 1.31 20.39
C PHE A 404 -21.56 0.06 19.87
N LEU A 405 -21.50 -1.00 20.67
CA LEU A 405 -20.83 -2.26 20.34
C LEU A 405 -21.71 -3.25 19.57
N SER A 406 -23.02 -3.04 19.45
CA SER A 406 -23.91 -3.97 18.75
C SER A 406 -23.62 -4.03 17.25
N ASP A 407 -23.93 -5.16 16.65
CA ASP A 407 -23.79 -5.36 15.21
C ASP A 407 -25.00 -4.75 14.48
N ILE A 408 -24.74 -3.78 13.60
CA ILE A 408 -25.76 -3.09 12.84
C ILE A 408 -25.65 -3.57 11.39
N ALA A 409 -26.74 -4.13 10.86
CA ALA A 409 -26.82 -4.50 9.44
C ALA A 409 -26.64 -3.26 8.55
N GLY A 410 -25.89 -3.41 7.46
CA GLY A 410 -25.73 -2.33 6.47
C GLY A 410 -27.02 -2.06 5.70
N PRO A 411 -27.14 -0.87 5.07
CA PRO A 411 -28.24 -0.54 4.17
C PRO A 411 -28.26 -1.50 2.97
N LYS A 412 -29.41 -1.61 2.29
CA LYS A 412 -29.60 -2.45 1.10
C LYS A 412 -30.08 -1.61 -0.09
N GLY A 413 -29.94 -2.16 -1.31
CA GLY A 413 -30.42 -1.53 -2.54
C GLY A 413 -29.77 -0.18 -2.83
N THR A 414 -30.52 0.79 -3.35
CA THR A 414 -30.03 2.11 -3.77
C THR A 414 -29.34 2.89 -2.65
N GLN A 415 -29.77 2.72 -1.39
CA GLN A 415 -29.11 3.37 -0.26
C GLN A 415 -27.69 2.84 -0.03
N LEU A 416 -27.47 1.55 -0.24
CA LEU A 416 -26.12 0.96 -0.19
C LEU A 416 -25.24 1.49 -1.33
N GLU A 417 -25.79 1.62 -2.53
CA GLU A 417 -25.08 2.18 -3.69
C GLU A 417 -24.61 3.61 -3.44
N ILE A 418 -25.49 4.46 -2.89
CA ILE A 418 -25.15 5.85 -2.55
C ILE A 418 -24.05 5.88 -1.49
N VAL A 419 -24.19 5.09 -0.41
CA VAL A 419 -23.19 5.01 0.65
C VAL A 419 -21.83 4.56 0.07
N TYR A 420 -21.81 3.49 -0.73
CA TYR A 420 -20.56 3.00 -1.34
C TYR A 420 -19.98 3.99 -2.35
N GLY A 421 -20.83 4.73 -3.08
CA GLY A 421 -20.39 5.79 -3.96
C GLY A 421 -19.69 6.92 -3.20
N VAL A 422 -20.29 7.42 -2.12
CA VAL A 422 -19.68 8.45 -1.28
C VAL A 422 -18.38 7.94 -0.65
N PHE A 423 -18.40 6.77 -0.04
CA PHE A 423 -17.20 6.19 0.60
C PHE A 423 -16.15 5.73 -0.39
N GLY A 424 -16.49 5.45 -1.65
CA GLY A 424 -15.52 5.26 -2.73
C GLY A 424 -14.64 6.49 -2.94
N TYR A 425 -15.23 7.68 -3.02
CA TYR A 425 -14.47 8.95 -3.10
C TYR A 425 -13.65 9.20 -1.83
N MET A 426 -14.22 8.91 -0.67
CA MET A 426 -13.52 9.04 0.62
C MET A 426 -12.32 8.10 0.70
N GLN A 427 -12.46 6.87 0.19
CA GLN A 427 -11.40 5.88 0.17
C GLN A 427 -10.27 6.28 -0.78
N VAL A 428 -10.58 6.81 -1.97
CA VAL A 428 -9.56 7.37 -2.86
C VAL A 428 -8.77 8.47 -2.15
N LEU A 429 -9.43 9.34 -1.41
CA LEU A 429 -8.76 10.40 -0.66
C LEU A 429 -7.90 9.84 0.47
N SER A 430 -8.38 8.84 1.23
CA SER A 430 -7.57 8.20 2.28
C SER A 430 -6.36 7.45 1.70
N ALA A 431 -6.50 6.83 0.53
CA ALA A 431 -5.38 6.23 -0.19
C ALA A 431 -4.33 7.27 -0.62
N CYS A 432 -4.78 8.45 -1.06
CA CYS A 432 -3.89 9.57 -1.32
C CYS A 432 -3.12 9.99 -0.06
N PHE A 433 -3.79 10.07 1.08
CA PHE A 433 -3.16 10.40 2.35
C PHE A 433 -2.18 9.34 2.82
N MET A 434 -2.55 8.07 2.66
CA MET A 434 -1.68 6.96 3.02
C MET A 434 -0.42 6.93 2.15
N SER A 435 -0.54 7.12 0.83
CA SER A 435 0.61 7.20 -0.08
C SER A 435 1.55 8.34 0.26
N PHE A 436 1.00 9.51 0.56
CA PHE A 436 1.80 10.67 0.97
C PHE A 436 2.54 10.41 2.30
N ALA A 437 1.83 9.90 3.30
CA ALA A 437 2.39 9.58 4.60
C ALA A 437 3.46 8.48 4.53
N HIS A 438 3.18 7.44 3.71
CA HIS A 438 4.09 6.32 3.45
C HIS A 438 5.37 6.80 2.78
N GLY A 439 5.28 7.55 1.67
CA GLY A 439 6.47 8.09 0.99
C GLY A 439 7.36 8.92 1.92
N GLY A 440 6.75 9.72 2.82
CA GLY A 440 7.47 10.52 3.82
C GLY A 440 8.12 9.70 4.94
N ASN A 441 7.53 8.57 5.34
CA ASN A 441 8.11 7.69 6.35
C ASN A 441 9.19 6.78 5.76
N ASP A 442 8.84 6.05 4.69
CA ASP A 442 9.61 4.89 4.26
C ASP A 442 10.78 5.23 3.34
N VAL A 443 10.80 6.43 2.72
CA VAL A 443 12.00 6.92 2.03
C VAL A 443 13.21 6.95 2.97
N SER A 444 12.98 7.15 4.27
CA SER A 444 14.03 7.16 5.31
C SER A 444 14.78 5.84 5.42
N ASN A 445 14.12 4.71 5.13
CA ASN A 445 14.69 3.38 5.17
C ASN A 445 15.81 3.18 4.12
N ALA A 446 15.72 3.89 3.00
CA ALA A 446 16.78 3.93 2.00
C ALA A 446 17.75 5.09 2.24
N ILE A 447 17.23 6.29 2.50
CA ILE A 447 18.04 7.52 2.52
C ILE A 447 18.84 7.68 3.82
N GLY A 448 18.38 7.14 4.96
CA GLY A 448 19.13 7.19 6.22
C GLY A 448 20.52 6.57 6.10
N PRO A 449 20.63 5.26 5.82
CA PRO A 449 21.91 4.60 5.63
C PRO A 449 22.69 5.12 4.41
N LEU A 450 22.01 5.49 3.31
CA LEU A 450 22.63 6.09 2.13
C LEU A 450 23.35 7.40 2.46
N ALA A 451 22.67 8.32 3.12
CA ALA A 451 23.24 9.62 3.48
C ALA A 451 24.42 9.48 4.47
N ALA A 452 24.32 8.52 5.41
CA ALA A 452 25.42 8.19 6.32
C ALA A 452 26.64 7.67 5.53
N ALA A 453 26.45 6.75 4.59
CA ALA A 453 27.52 6.21 3.75
C ALA A 453 28.18 7.28 2.85
N LEU A 454 27.39 8.15 2.22
CA LEU A 454 27.91 9.26 1.42
C LEU A 454 28.70 10.26 2.27
N SER A 455 28.24 10.55 3.50
CA SER A 455 28.98 11.44 4.41
C SER A 455 30.36 10.92 4.74
N ILE A 456 30.50 9.62 4.99
CA ILE A 456 31.82 8.98 5.25
C ILE A 456 32.74 9.14 4.03
N LEU A 457 32.24 8.92 2.83
CA LEU A 457 33.02 9.06 1.59
C LEU A 457 33.49 10.50 1.33
N HIS A 458 32.73 11.48 1.80
CA HIS A 458 33.05 12.90 1.63
C HIS A 458 33.87 13.49 2.79
N GLY A 459 34.42 12.65 3.66
CA GLY A 459 35.25 13.08 4.78
C GLY A 459 34.49 13.70 5.94
N GLY A 460 33.18 13.47 6.03
CA GLY A 460 32.36 13.85 7.18
C GLY A 460 32.78 13.05 8.40
N ALA A 461 33.05 13.72 9.53
CA ALA A 461 33.38 13.03 10.78
C ALA A 461 32.18 12.19 11.25
N SER A 462 32.46 10.97 11.73
CA SER A 462 31.45 10.11 12.32
C SER A 462 30.73 10.83 13.47
N GLY A 463 29.41 11.08 13.32
CA GLY A 463 28.59 11.73 14.35
C GLY A 463 28.25 13.22 14.10
N THR A 464 28.75 13.85 13.03
CA THR A 464 28.34 15.22 12.65
C THR A 464 26.90 15.27 12.14
N GLU A 465 26.29 16.46 12.24
CA GLU A 465 24.95 16.66 11.71
C GLU A 465 24.99 16.68 10.17
N ILE A 466 24.42 15.66 9.55
CA ILE A 466 24.39 15.54 8.10
C ILE A 466 23.07 16.15 7.63
N VAL A 467 23.17 17.28 6.96
CA VAL A 467 22.05 17.87 6.23
C VAL A 467 21.78 16.97 5.02
N ILE A 468 20.59 16.40 4.94
CA ILE A 468 20.21 15.54 3.82
C ILE A 468 19.87 16.43 2.63
N PRO A 469 20.65 16.36 1.52
CA PRO A 469 20.37 17.16 0.34
C PRO A 469 19.04 16.76 -0.30
N ILE A 470 18.31 17.73 -0.85
CA ILE A 470 17.01 17.48 -1.49
C ILE A 470 17.11 16.58 -2.73
N ASP A 471 18.24 16.60 -3.44
CA ASP A 471 18.50 15.71 -4.57
C ASP A 471 18.62 14.24 -4.13
N VAL A 472 19.15 13.97 -2.93
CA VAL A 472 19.22 12.63 -2.35
C VAL A 472 17.82 12.15 -1.93
N LEU A 473 16.99 13.03 -1.36
CA LEU A 473 15.58 12.71 -1.08
C LEU A 473 14.79 12.44 -2.36
N ALA A 474 14.97 13.29 -3.38
CA ALA A 474 14.36 13.09 -4.69
C ALA A 474 14.80 11.78 -5.34
N TRP A 475 16.07 11.39 -5.15
CA TRP A 475 16.61 10.13 -5.61
C TRP A 475 15.93 8.92 -4.95
N GLY A 476 15.74 8.94 -3.64
CA GLY A 476 14.97 7.94 -2.92
C GLY A 476 13.51 7.88 -3.36
N GLY A 477 12.86 9.04 -3.49
CA GLY A 477 11.50 9.13 -4.00
C GLY A 477 11.36 8.58 -5.42
N PHE A 478 12.31 8.86 -6.31
CA PHE A 478 12.36 8.28 -7.66
C PHE A 478 12.53 6.76 -7.62
N GLY A 479 13.38 6.23 -6.73
CA GLY A 479 13.52 4.78 -6.53
C GLY A 479 12.19 4.12 -6.13
N ILE A 480 11.46 4.71 -5.17
CA ILE A 480 10.13 4.24 -4.77
C ILE A 480 9.18 4.23 -5.97
N VAL A 481 9.09 5.34 -6.72
CA VAL A 481 8.24 5.43 -7.92
C VAL A 481 8.61 4.40 -8.98
N ALA A 482 9.88 4.17 -9.20
CA ALA A 482 10.35 3.16 -10.15
C ALA A 482 9.92 1.74 -9.74
N GLY A 483 10.08 1.40 -8.46
CA GLY A 483 9.71 0.08 -7.92
C GLY A 483 8.21 -0.19 -7.96
N LEU A 484 7.40 0.76 -7.48
CA LEU A 484 5.95 0.64 -7.48
C LEU A 484 5.36 0.54 -8.91
N THR A 485 5.99 1.23 -9.87
CA THR A 485 5.53 1.22 -11.27
C THR A 485 5.80 -0.12 -11.94
N ILE A 486 6.97 -0.72 -11.69
CA ILE A 486 7.38 -1.94 -12.41
C ILE A 486 6.94 -3.21 -11.69
N TRP A 487 6.91 -3.24 -10.34
CA TRP A 487 6.65 -4.45 -9.56
C TRP A 487 5.52 -4.36 -8.55
N GLY A 488 5.06 -3.16 -8.18
CA GLY A 488 4.08 -2.96 -7.12
C GLY A 488 2.74 -3.70 -7.33
N TYR A 489 2.34 -3.95 -8.57
CA TYR A 489 1.11 -4.65 -8.91
C TYR A 489 1.02 -6.06 -8.30
N ARG A 490 2.15 -6.74 -8.08
CA ARG A 490 2.22 -8.11 -7.53
C ARG A 490 1.72 -8.15 -6.09
N VAL A 491 2.19 -7.25 -5.27
CA VAL A 491 1.83 -7.18 -3.84
C VAL A 491 0.45 -6.53 -3.64
N ILE A 492 0.07 -5.53 -4.47
CA ILE A 492 -1.28 -4.94 -4.48
C ILE A 492 -2.36 -6.01 -4.68
N ALA A 493 -2.15 -6.93 -5.63
CA ALA A 493 -3.08 -8.01 -5.90
C ALA A 493 -3.25 -8.95 -4.69
N THR A 494 -2.21 -9.12 -3.88
CA THR A 494 -2.24 -9.96 -2.68
C THR A 494 -3.02 -9.31 -1.54
N ILE A 495 -2.71 -8.06 -1.17
CA ILE A 495 -3.37 -7.36 -0.05
C ILE A 495 -4.85 -7.11 -0.34
N GLY A 496 -5.20 -6.74 -1.57
CA GLY A 496 -6.57 -6.45 -1.96
C GLY A 496 -7.56 -7.62 -1.82
N LYS A 497 -7.07 -8.88 -1.78
CA LYS A 497 -7.92 -10.09 -1.81
C LYS A 497 -7.84 -10.97 -0.57
N LYS A 498 -6.77 -10.89 0.25
CA LYS A 498 -6.45 -11.97 1.19
C LYS A 498 -6.79 -11.71 2.66
N ILE A 499 -6.84 -10.47 3.13
CA ILE A 499 -6.94 -10.18 4.57
C ILE A 499 -8.40 -10.18 5.03
N THR A 500 -9.28 -9.47 4.34
CA THR A 500 -10.73 -9.44 4.59
C THR A 500 -11.46 -9.01 3.33
N GLU A 501 -12.75 -9.28 3.26
CA GLU A 501 -13.61 -8.72 2.22
C GLU A 501 -13.72 -7.20 2.40
N LEU A 502 -13.12 -6.46 1.47
CA LEU A 502 -13.06 -5.00 1.52
C LEU A 502 -14.25 -4.39 0.76
N THR A 503 -14.97 -3.51 1.43
CA THR A 503 -15.95 -2.61 0.83
C THR A 503 -15.44 -1.17 0.97
N PRO A 504 -15.95 -0.19 0.21
CA PRO A 504 -15.47 1.19 0.29
C PRO A 504 -15.51 1.78 1.72
N THR A 505 -16.51 1.45 2.53
CA THR A 505 -16.60 1.91 3.92
C THR A 505 -15.56 1.28 4.84
N ARG A 506 -15.26 -0.01 4.64
CA ARG A 506 -14.23 -0.75 5.40
C ARG A 506 -12.83 -0.31 5.00
N GLY A 507 -12.61 -0.19 3.69
CA GLY A 507 -11.35 0.29 3.14
C GLY A 507 -11.04 1.71 3.61
N PHE A 508 -12.00 2.62 3.51
CA PHE A 508 -11.83 3.98 4.03
C PHE A 508 -11.45 4.00 5.52
N ALA A 509 -12.16 3.25 6.37
CA ALA A 509 -11.88 3.24 7.80
C ALA A 509 -10.47 2.70 8.12
N ALA A 510 -10.03 1.66 7.40
CA ALA A 510 -8.70 1.08 7.59
C ALA A 510 -7.59 2.02 7.07
N GLU A 511 -7.73 2.53 5.85
CA GLU A 511 -6.72 3.42 5.25
C GLU A 511 -6.61 4.75 5.98
N PHE A 512 -7.74 5.37 6.34
CA PHE A 512 -7.75 6.63 7.09
C PHE A 512 -7.05 6.48 8.44
N ALA A 513 -7.32 5.38 9.15
CA ALA A 513 -6.66 5.08 10.41
C ALA A 513 -5.14 4.86 10.22
N ALA A 514 -4.76 4.04 9.24
CA ALA A 514 -3.36 3.77 8.96
C ALA A 514 -2.61 5.05 8.56
N ALA A 515 -3.16 5.83 7.64
CA ALA A 515 -2.58 7.11 7.20
C ALA A 515 -2.37 8.08 8.37
N SER A 516 -3.37 8.19 9.26
CA SER A 516 -3.29 9.06 10.43
C SER A 516 -2.16 8.65 11.38
N VAL A 517 -2.04 7.34 11.64
CA VAL A 517 -0.99 6.81 12.54
C VAL A 517 0.40 6.96 11.90
N VAL A 518 0.55 6.63 10.61
CA VAL A 518 1.83 6.78 9.90
C VAL A 518 2.28 8.24 9.88
N LEU A 519 1.36 9.15 9.56
CA LEU A 519 1.64 10.58 9.50
C LEU A 519 2.08 11.14 10.85
N PHE A 520 1.35 10.78 11.93
CA PHE A 520 1.67 11.21 13.28
C PHE A 520 3.04 10.69 13.74
N ALA A 521 3.33 9.41 13.50
CA ALA A 521 4.61 8.81 13.83
C ALA A 521 5.76 9.45 13.03
N SER A 522 5.55 9.73 11.74
CA SER A 522 6.54 10.43 10.90
C SER A 522 6.88 11.82 11.44
N LYS A 523 5.87 12.55 11.93
CA LYS A 523 6.07 13.86 12.57
C LYS A 523 6.89 13.76 13.85
N LEU A 524 6.78 12.66 14.58
CA LEU A 524 7.61 12.36 15.76
C LEU A 524 9.01 11.82 15.41
N GLY A 525 9.32 11.67 14.13
CA GLY A 525 10.58 11.10 13.66
C GLY A 525 10.70 9.60 13.92
N LEU A 526 9.58 8.88 14.09
CA LEU A 526 9.58 7.46 14.37
C LEU A 526 9.49 6.64 13.07
N PRO A 527 10.49 5.80 12.77
CA PRO A 527 10.41 4.86 11.66
C PRO A 527 9.49 3.69 12.05
N ILE A 528 8.22 3.77 11.64
CA ILE A 528 7.24 2.72 11.87
C ILE A 528 7.09 1.82 10.65
N SER A 529 6.40 0.69 10.84
CA SER A 529 6.00 -0.17 9.73
C SER A 529 4.61 0.22 9.21
N ALA A 530 4.55 0.74 8.01
CA ALA A 530 3.29 1.03 7.33
C ALA A 530 2.45 -0.24 7.12
N THR A 531 3.11 -1.38 6.79
CA THR A 531 2.47 -2.70 6.63
C THR A 531 1.78 -3.14 7.92
N HIS A 532 2.48 -3.06 9.06
CA HIS A 532 1.92 -3.44 10.37
C HIS A 532 0.75 -2.55 10.76
N THR A 533 0.89 -1.25 10.52
CA THR A 533 -0.14 -0.27 10.84
C THR A 533 -1.41 -0.52 10.04
N LEU A 534 -1.29 -0.78 8.73
CA LEU A 534 -2.44 -1.11 7.89
C LEU A 534 -3.09 -2.45 8.27
N VAL A 535 -2.29 -3.48 8.49
CA VAL A 535 -2.79 -4.79 8.93
C VAL A 535 -3.55 -4.64 10.25
N GLY A 536 -2.99 -3.91 11.22
CA GLY A 536 -3.69 -3.58 12.46
C GLY A 536 -5.01 -2.86 12.20
N ALA A 537 -5.03 -1.87 11.32
CA ALA A 537 -6.24 -1.11 10.96
C ALA A 537 -7.30 -2.01 10.30
N VAL A 538 -6.90 -2.91 9.40
CA VAL A 538 -7.82 -3.88 8.77
C VAL A 538 -8.41 -4.84 9.82
N MET A 539 -7.59 -5.30 10.77
CA MET A 539 -8.05 -6.11 11.91
C MET A 539 -9.02 -5.34 12.80
N GLY A 540 -8.78 -4.06 13.06
CA GLY A 540 -9.66 -3.20 13.84
C GLY A 540 -11.06 -3.07 13.22
N VAL A 541 -11.14 -2.92 11.90
CA VAL A 541 -12.42 -2.98 11.16
C VAL A 541 -13.08 -4.36 11.31
N GLY A 542 -12.28 -5.44 11.21
CA GLY A 542 -12.76 -6.81 11.43
C GLY A 542 -13.35 -7.00 12.83
N PHE A 543 -12.65 -6.57 13.87
CA PHE A 543 -13.13 -6.62 15.26
C PHE A 543 -14.41 -5.77 15.49
N ALA A 544 -14.54 -4.64 14.79
CA ALA A 544 -15.76 -3.83 14.85
C ALA A 544 -16.99 -4.53 14.28
N ARG A 545 -16.80 -5.55 13.43
CA ARG A 545 -17.84 -6.43 12.87
C ARG A 545 -18.12 -7.67 13.75
N GLY A 546 -17.18 -8.05 14.59
CA GLY A 546 -17.20 -9.23 15.44
C GLY A 546 -15.89 -10.01 15.34
N LEU A 547 -15.50 -10.68 16.42
CA LEU A 547 -14.19 -11.37 16.52
C LEU A 547 -13.99 -12.47 15.45
N ASN A 548 -15.07 -13.09 14.99
CA ASN A 548 -15.03 -14.17 13.98
C ASN A 548 -14.73 -13.66 12.55
N ASN A 549 -14.71 -12.34 12.33
CA ASN A 549 -14.44 -11.76 11.01
C ASN A 549 -12.94 -11.50 10.75
N VAL A 550 -12.06 -11.91 11.65
CA VAL A 550 -10.60 -11.82 11.49
C VAL A 550 -10.05 -13.23 11.34
N ARG A 551 -9.39 -13.50 10.23
CA ARG A 551 -8.80 -14.81 9.95
C ARG A 551 -7.54 -15.01 10.79
N ARG A 552 -7.61 -15.90 11.78
CA ARG A 552 -6.50 -16.18 12.73
C ARG A 552 -5.25 -16.67 12.01
N GLU A 553 -5.41 -17.49 10.97
CA GLU A 553 -4.33 -18.03 10.16
C GLU A 553 -3.55 -16.91 9.48
N THR A 554 -4.23 -15.95 8.87
CA THR A 554 -3.61 -14.77 8.23
C THR A 554 -2.83 -13.93 9.25
N VAL A 555 -3.38 -13.72 10.43
CA VAL A 555 -2.69 -12.99 11.51
C VAL A 555 -1.42 -13.72 11.93
N LYS A 556 -1.48 -15.05 12.10
CA LYS A 556 -0.32 -15.87 12.45
C LYS A 556 0.78 -15.79 11.38
N GLU A 557 0.42 -15.92 10.10
CA GLU A 557 1.35 -15.81 8.99
C GLU A 557 2.04 -14.44 8.94
N ILE A 558 1.30 -13.36 9.15
CA ILE A 558 1.82 -12.00 9.21
C ILE A 558 2.82 -11.86 10.37
N VAL A 559 2.48 -12.33 11.58
CA VAL A 559 3.37 -12.28 12.75
C VAL A 559 4.65 -13.09 12.50
N ILE A 560 4.54 -14.25 11.85
CA ILE A 560 5.71 -15.07 11.47
C ILE A 560 6.59 -14.31 10.47
N SER A 561 5.99 -13.69 9.44
CA SER A 561 6.76 -12.92 8.45
C SER A 561 7.53 -11.76 9.10
N TRP A 562 6.96 -11.13 10.11
CA TRP A 562 7.62 -10.07 10.87
C TRP A 562 8.82 -10.59 11.66
N ALA A 563 8.63 -11.73 12.34
CA ALA A 563 9.70 -12.38 13.12
C ALA A 563 10.86 -12.85 12.23
N VAL A 564 10.57 -13.32 11.00
CA VAL A 564 11.59 -13.84 10.06
C VAL A 564 12.37 -12.72 9.37
N THR A 565 11.72 -11.59 9.07
CA THR A 565 12.32 -10.48 8.31
C THR A 565 13.55 -9.89 9.02
N ILE A 566 13.51 -9.70 10.34
CA ILE A 566 14.61 -9.10 11.11
C ILE A 566 15.87 -9.98 11.07
N PRO A 567 15.82 -11.30 11.45
CA PRO A 567 17.01 -12.15 11.41
C PRO A 567 17.53 -12.39 10.00
N VAL A 568 16.66 -12.49 8.98
CA VAL A 568 17.13 -12.65 7.59
C VAL A 568 17.89 -11.41 7.13
N GLY A 569 17.37 -10.21 7.39
CA GLY A 569 18.08 -8.97 7.11
C GLY A 569 19.43 -8.89 7.82
N ALA A 570 19.48 -9.27 9.11
CA ALA A 570 20.71 -9.29 9.89
C ALA A 570 21.75 -10.26 9.31
N ILE A 571 21.37 -11.50 9.01
CA ILE A 571 22.27 -12.52 8.46
C ILE A 571 22.82 -12.10 7.09
N LEU A 572 21.95 -11.63 6.19
CA LEU A 572 22.37 -11.15 4.88
C LEU A 572 23.31 -9.94 4.97
N SER A 573 23.06 -9.03 5.90
CA SER A 573 23.92 -7.86 6.11
C SER A 573 25.33 -8.27 6.61
N VAL A 574 25.42 -9.23 7.53
CA VAL A 574 26.71 -9.77 8.00
C VAL A 574 27.48 -10.39 6.84
N LEU A 575 26.82 -11.23 6.03
CA LEU A 575 27.41 -11.86 4.86
C LEU A 575 27.90 -10.83 3.84
N TYR A 576 27.06 -9.86 3.50
CA TYR A 576 27.42 -8.82 2.52
C TYR A 576 28.51 -7.89 3.04
N THR A 577 28.56 -7.61 4.36
CA THR A 577 29.66 -6.84 4.95
C THR A 577 30.99 -7.56 4.76
N TRP A 578 31.03 -8.88 4.98
CA TRP A 578 32.23 -9.67 4.72
C TRP A 578 32.67 -9.58 3.25
N ILE A 579 31.76 -9.73 2.30
CA ILE A 579 32.02 -9.62 0.87
C ILE A 579 32.52 -8.22 0.52
N PHE A 580 31.81 -7.17 0.92
CA PHE A 580 32.14 -5.79 0.58
C PHE A 580 33.43 -5.31 1.22
N THR A 581 33.71 -5.74 2.45
CA THR A 581 35.01 -5.41 3.09
C THR A 581 36.17 -6.03 2.31
N LYS A 582 36.03 -7.27 1.84
CA LYS A 582 37.04 -7.89 0.97
C LYS A 582 37.15 -7.15 -0.38
N LEU A 583 36.05 -6.84 -1.04
CA LEU A 583 36.05 -6.11 -2.30
C LEU A 583 36.69 -4.73 -2.15
N LEU A 584 36.35 -3.99 -1.12
CA LEU A 584 36.90 -2.66 -0.85
C LEU A 584 38.40 -2.71 -0.53
N SER A 585 38.91 -3.77 0.11
CA SER A 585 40.35 -3.91 0.37
C SER A 585 41.20 -4.09 -0.90
N TYR A 586 40.59 -4.45 -2.04
CA TYR A 586 41.26 -4.45 -3.34
C TYR A 586 41.14 -3.09 -4.08
N ILE A 587 40.13 -2.29 -3.72
CA ILE A 587 39.87 -1.01 -4.38
C ILE A 587 40.53 0.15 -3.62
N LEU A 588 40.50 0.11 -2.28
CA LEU A 588 41.02 1.13 -1.38
C LEU A 588 42.45 0.86 -0.96
#